data_2d86d49b3a13bf2033bcfea56cbd128a
#
_entry.id   2d86d49b3a13bf2033bcfea56cbd128a
#
_cell.length_a   1.000
_cell.length_b   1.000
_cell.length_c   1.000
_cell.angle_alpha   90.00
_cell.angle_beta   90.00
_cell.angle_gamma   90.00
#
_symmetry.space_group_name_H-M   'P 1'
#
loop_
_entity.id
_entity.type
_entity.pdbx_description
1 polymer ?
#
loop_
_entity_poly.entity_id
_entity_poly.type
_entity_poly.pdbx_seq_one_letter_code
_entity_poly.pdbx_strand_id
1 'polypeptide(L)'
;MTKSPGWKKSERVLNKYPNIIVEAGIDSRGDLYNKDNLEYCYKKYANTMDLVTGDGGFDFSIDFNKQEAFAIRLVFSQISFAITMQKPGGTFILKIFDMFLESTIELVYLLSTLYKNVIITKPYTSRTANSERYIICKNFKL
;
A
#
# COMPACT_ATOMS: atom_id res chain seq x y z
N MET A 1 23.00 0.06 -9.46
CA MET A 1 21.74 -0.66 -9.64
C MET A 1 21.45 -1.47 -8.39
N THR A 2 20.51 -1.03 -7.58
CA THR A 2 20.08 -1.77 -6.40
C THR A 2 19.33 -3.02 -6.85
N LYS A 3 19.91 -4.17 -6.63
CA LYS A 3 19.28 -5.46 -6.93
C LYS A 3 18.19 -5.76 -5.87
N SER A 4 17.10 -5.04 -5.89
CA SER A 4 15.92 -5.47 -5.14
C SER A 4 15.41 -6.77 -5.76
N PRO A 5 15.36 -7.89 -5.03
CA PRO A 5 14.99 -9.20 -5.59
C PRO A 5 13.61 -9.20 -6.27
N GLY A 6 12.68 -8.35 -5.81
CA GLY A 6 11.33 -8.26 -6.35
C GLY A 6 11.25 -7.75 -7.79
N TRP A 7 12.15 -6.87 -8.20
CA TRP A 7 12.11 -6.24 -9.53
C TRP A 7 12.84 -7.03 -10.62
N LYS A 8 13.64 -8.05 -10.24
CA LYS A 8 14.36 -8.89 -11.22
C LYS A 8 13.42 -9.56 -12.23
N LYS A 9 12.24 -9.99 -11.79
CA LYS A 9 11.23 -10.60 -12.68
C LYS A 9 10.55 -9.59 -13.60
N SER A 10 10.58 -8.31 -13.26
CA SER A 10 9.95 -7.22 -13.99
C SER A 10 10.91 -6.45 -14.89
N GLU A 11 12.19 -6.83 -14.95
CA GLU A 11 13.24 -6.14 -15.70
C GLU A 11 12.86 -5.92 -17.17
N ARG A 12 12.25 -6.92 -17.82
CA ARG A 12 11.77 -6.79 -19.21
C ARG A 12 10.72 -5.69 -19.37
N VAL A 13 9.82 -5.56 -18.40
CA VAL A 13 8.76 -4.54 -18.41
C VAL A 13 9.36 -3.16 -18.19
N LEU A 14 10.25 -3.03 -17.20
CA LEU A 14 10.94 -1.78 -16.88
C LEU A 14 11.77 -1.27 -18.07
N ASN A 15 12.46 -2.17 -18.77
CA ASN A 15 13.24 -1.82 -19.96
C ASN A 15 12.35 -1.41 -21.15
N LYS A 16 11.17 -1.99 -21.27
CA LYS A 16 10.22 -1.66 -22.33
C LYS A 16 9.49 -0.33 -22.10
N TYR A 17 9.24 0.03 -20.86
CA TYR A 17 8.44 1.20 -20.50
C TYR A 17 9.26 2.16 -19.60
N PRO A 18 10.03 3.08 -20.21
CA PRO A 18 10.93 3.98 -19.46
C PRO A 18 10.20 5.01 -18.59
N ASN A 19 8.90 5.16 -18.75
CA ASN A 19 8.04 5.97 -17.88
C ASN A 19 7.73 5.29 -16.53
N ILE A 20 8.06 4.01 -16.35
CA ILE A 20 7.97 3.33 -15.07
C ILE A 20 9.21 3.64 -14.24
N ILE A 21 9.02 4.26 -13.09
CA ILE A 21 10.09 4.63 -12.18
C ILE A 21 10.03 3.72 -10.96
N VAL A 22 11.14 3.08 -10.64
CA VAL A 22 11.31 2.35 -9.36
C VAL A 22 11.85 3.33 -8.34
N GLU A 23 11.00 3.75 -7.40
CA GLU A 23 11.42 4.62 -6.31
C GLU A 23 12.02 3.78 -5.18
N ALA A 24 13.26 4.05 -4.87
CA ALA A 24 14.01 3.32 -3.83
C ALA A 24 14.18 4.14 -2.53
N GLY A 25 13.61 5.34 -2.48
CA GLY A 25 13.76 6.25 -1.35
C GLY A 25 15.18 6.83 -1.20
N ILE A 26 15.39 7.56 -0.13
CA ILE A 26 16.69 8.18 0.17
C ILE A 26 17.76 7.15 0.55
N ASP A 27 17.35 6.04 1.14
CA ASP A 27 18.24 4.95 1.55
C ASP A 27 18.55 3.94 0.44
N SER A 28 17.99 4.11 -0.74
CA SER A 28 18.11 3.23 -1.90
C SER A 28 17.64 1.78 -1.66
N ARG A 29 16.81 1.55 -0.65
CA ARG A 29 16.24 0.25 -0.30
C ARG A 29 14.73 0.17 -0.50
N GLY A 30 14.06 1.32 -0.53
CA GLY A 30 12.59 1.41 -0.62
C GLY A 30 11.89 0.88 0.63
N ASP A 31 12.53 0.98 1.80
CA ASP A 31 11.96 0.52 3.05
C ASP A 31 10.81 1.45 3.49
N LEU A 32 9.58 0.92 3.50
CA LEU A 32 8.39 1.65 3.94
C LEU A 32 8.36 1.91 5.46
N TYR A 33 9.21 1.25 6.23
CA TYR A 33 9.31 1.49 7.67
C TYR A 33 10.28 2.63 8.01
N ASN A 34 11.03 3.11 7.02
CA ASN A 34 11.97 4.21 7.21
C ASN A 34 11.23 5.56 7.07
N LYS A 35 11.22 6.32 8.18
CA LYS A 35 10.62 7.67 8.22
C LYS A 35 11.26 8.63 7.20
N ASP A 36 12.56 8.52 6.97
CA ASP A 36 13.27 9.41 6.05
C ASP A 36 12.81 9.17 4.59
N ASN A 37 12.46 7.92 4.25
CA ASN A 37 11.85 7.61 2.96
C ASN A 37 10.44 8.23 2.82
N LEU A 38 9.64 8.23 3.88
CA LEU A 38 8.34 8.89 3.88
C LEU A 38 8.49 10.41 3.68
N GLU A 39 9.41 11.03 4.40
CA GLU A 39 9.69 12.47 4.27
C GLU A 39 10.24 12.83 2.88
N TYR A 40 11.11 12.00 2.33
CA TYR A 40 11.60 12.13 0.97
C TYR A 40 10.46 12.07 -0.06
N CYS A 41 9.57 11.08 0.06
CA CYS A 41 8.40 10.95 -0.82
C CYS A 41 7.43 12.12 -0.66
N TYR A 42 7.24 12.63 0.55
CA TYR A 42 6.47 13.85 0.78
C TYR A 42 7.04 15.03 0.00
N LYS A 43 8.34 15.31 0.14
CA LYS A 43 8.99 16.43 -0.55
C LYS A 43 8.93 16.30 -2.08
N LYS A 44 8.90 15.09 -2.60
CA LYS A 44 8.97 14.81 -4.03
C LYS A 44 7.61 14.65 -4.70
N TYR A 45 6.65 14.06 -4.00
CA TYR A 45 5.40 13.58 -4.58
C TYR A 45 4.13 14.09 -3.90
N ALA A 46 4.21 15.00 -2.92
CA ALA A 46 3.01 15.50 -2.26
C ALA A 46 1.98 16.04 -3.28
N ASN A 47 0.73 15.64 -3.12
CA ASN A 47 -0.40 16.06 -3.96
C ASN A 47 -0.24 15.77 -5.47
N THR A 48 0.48 14.70 -5.85
CA THR A 48 0.71 14.39 -7.27
C THR A 48 0.00 13.11 -7.74
N MET A 49 -0.35 12.19 -6.84
CA MET A 49 -0.85 10.87 -7.23
C MET A 49 -2.37 10.83 -7.35
N ASP A 50 -2.87 10.48 -8.53
CA ASP A 50 -4.30 10.22 -8.79
C ASP A 50 -4.76 8.89 -8.19
N LEU A 51 -3.90 7.88 -8.30
CA LEU A 51 -4.14 6.52 -7.84
C LEU A 51 -2.92 6.03 -7.08
N VAL A 52 -3.15 5.51 -5.88
CA VAL A 52 -2.15 4.77 -5.11
C VAL A 52 -2.66 3.36 -4.86
N THR A 53 -1.80 2.37 -4.96
CA THR A 53 -2.13 0.99 -4.60
C THR A 53 -1.15 0.45 -3.58
N GLY A 54 -1.65 -0.19 -2.54
CA GLY A 54 -0.89 -0.87 -1.51
C GLY A 54 -1.17 -2.37 -1.54
N ASP A 55 -0.23 -3.15 -2.07
CA ASP A 55 -0.32 -4.62 -2.18
C ASP A 55 0.87 -5.30 -1.46
N GLY A 56 1.41 -4.66 -0.44
CA GLY A 56 2.46 -5.23 0.39
C GLY A 56 2.01 -6.51 1.09
N GLY A 57 2.94 -7.43 1.29
CA GLY A 57 2.67 -8.68 1.99
C GLY A 57 3.95 -9.32 2.47
N PHE A 58 3.80 -10.23 3.41
CA PHE A 58 4.86 -11.10 3.91
C PHE A 58 4.59 -12.54 3.50
N ASP A 59 5.60 -13.39 3.63
CA ASP A 59 5.41 -14.83 3.57
C ASP A 59 4.84 -15.33 4.92
N PHE A 60 3.56 -15.70 4.92
CA PHE A 60 2.84 -16.18 6.08
C PHE A 60 2.77 -17.72 6.14
N SER A 61 3.63 -18.41 5.41
CA SER A 61 3.61 -19.88 5.32
C SER A 61 3.74 -20.59 6.68
N ILE A 62 4.24 -19.89 7.70
CA ILE A 62 4.44 -20.43 9.05
C ILE A 62 3.16 -20.37 9.90
N ASP A 63 2.37 -19.30 9.80
CA ASP A 63 1.14 -19.14 10.61
C ASP A 63 0.15 -18.18 9.92
N PHE A 64 -0.80 -18.76 9.21
CA PHE A 64 -1.84 -17.99 8.52
C PHE A 64 -2.80 -17.27 9.49
N ASN A 65 -2.98 -17.76 10.71
CA ASN A 65 -3.89 -17.14 11.69
C ASN A 65 -3.36 -15.81 12.25
N LYS A 66 -2.08 -15.53 12.06
CA LYS A 66 -1.44 -14.29 12.51
C LYS A 66 -1.23 -13.28 11.39
N GLN A 67 -1.76 -13.51 10.20
CA GLN A 67 -1.57 -12.62 9.03
C GLN A 67 -1.95 -11.18 9.35
N GLU A 68 -3.09 -10.96 9.98
CA GLU A 68 -3.56 -9.62 10.32
C GLU A 68 -2.58 -8.91 11.26
N ALA A 69 -2.18 -9.57 12.36
CA ALA A 69 -1.27 -8.99 13.35
C ALA A 69 0.11 -8.64 12.78
N PHE A 70 0.66 -9.49 11.92
CA PHE A 70 1.94 -9.23 11.26
C PHE A 70 1.85 -8.16 10.18
N ALA A 71 0.70 -8.07 9.51
CA ALA A 71 0.51 -7.12 8.42
C ALA A 71 0.22 -5.69 8.91
N ILE A 72 -0.26 -5.48 10.14
CA ILE A 72 -0.77 -4.18 10.60
C ILE A 72 0.24 -3.05 10.45
N ARG A 73 1.50 -3.28 10.78
CA ARG A 73 2.56 -2.28 10.63
C ARG A 73 2.80 -1.91 9.16
N LEU A 74 2.74 -2.90 8.27
CA LEU A 74 2.89 -2.67 6.83
C LEU A 74 1.68 -1.94 6.26
N VAL A 75 0.48 -2.30 6.68
CA VAL A 75 -0.77 -1.63 6.34
C VAL A 75 -0.70 -0.15 6.74
N PHE A 76 -0.32 0.14 7.97
CA PHE A 76 -0.13 1.50 8.47
C PHE A 76 0.89 2.29 7.62
N SER A 77 2.04 1.67 7.31
CA SER A 77 3.07 2.32 6.48
C SER A 77 2.55 2.62 5.07
N GLN A 78 1.85 1.69 4.43
CA GLN A 78 1.26 1.90 3.11
C GLN A 78 0.20 3.02 3.12
N ILE A 79 -0.63 3.09 4.16
CA ILE A 79 -1.58 4.20 4.35
C ILE A 79 -0.83 5.52 4.48
N SER A 80 0.22 5.58 5.30
CA SER A 80 1.01 6.80 5.52
C SER A 80 1.61 7.33 4.21
N PHE A 81 2.20 6.46 3.39
CA PHE A 81 2.71 6.85 2.07
C PHE A 81 1.59 7.29 1.13
N ALA A 82 0.45 6.60 1.12
CA ALA A 82 -0.67 6.95 0.25
C ALA A 82 -1.20 8.35 0.55
N ILE A 83 -1.55 8.66 1.80
CA ILE A 83 -2.09 9.97 2.18
C ILE A 83 -1.08 11.11 2.01
N THR A 84 0.22 10.78 2.06
CA THR A 84 1.29 11.76 1.88
C THR A 84 1.44 12.20 0.42
N MET A 85 1.24 11.28 -0.53
CA MET A 85 1.50 11.53 -1.94
C MET A 85 0.24 11.82 -2.77
N GLN A 86 -0.92 11.43 -2.26
CA GLN A 86 -2.17 11.50 -3.00
C GLN A 86 -2.68 12.93 -3.12
N LYS A 87 -3.22 13.29 -4.28
CA LYS A 87 -3.89 14.58 -4.49
C LYS A 87 -5.36 14.53 -4.07
N PRO A 88 -5.98 15.67 -3.76
CA PRO A 88 -7.42 15.76 -3.52
C PRO A 88 -8.23 15.09 -4.65
N GLY A 89 -9.25 14.33 -4.31
CA GLY A 89 -10.06 13.56 -5.27
C GLY A 89 -9.45 12.21 -5.69
N GLY A 90 -8.20 11.93 -5.32
CA GLY A 90 -7.51 10.70 -5.65
C GLY A 90 -8.15 9.42 -5.08
N THR A 91 -7.70 8.28 -5.58
CA THR A 91 -8.17 6.94 -5.18
C THR A 91 -7.03 6.13 -4.57
N PHE A 92 -7.30 5.46 -3.45
CA PHE A 92 -6.36 4.51 -2.84
C PHE A 92 -6.98 3.12 -2.79
N ILE A 93 -6.21 2.11 -3.19
CA ILE A 93 -6.60 0.71 -3.12
C ILE A 93 -5.60 -0.02 -2.24
N LEU A 94 -6.07 -0.61 -1.15
CA LEU A 94 -5.23 -1.25 -0.15
C LEU A 94 -5.63 -2.71 0.03
N LYS A 95 -4.68 -3.63 -0.09
CA LYS A 95 -4.88 -5.01 0.32
C LYS A 95 -4.80 -5.12 1.83
N ILE A 96 -5.77 -5.81 2.40
CA ILE A 96 -5.78 -6.23 3.81
C ILE A 96 -6.10 -7.72 3.89
N PHE A 97 -5.96 -8.28 5.07
CA PHE A 97 -6.42 -9.62 5.39
C PHE A 97 -7.72 -9.58 6.20
N ASP A 98 -7.76 -10.19 7.36
CA ASP A 98 -8.91 -10.10 8.26
C ASP A 98 -9.01 -8.72 8.95
N MET A 99 -10.12 -8.47 9.63
CA MET A 99 -10.39 -7.25 10.37
C MET A 99 -10.96 -7.58 11.75
N PHE A 100 -10.27 -8.44 12.49
CA PHE A 100 -10.65 -8.84 13.85
C PHE A 100 -9.96 -7.98 14.92
N LEU A 101 -8.78 -7.41 14.57
CA LEU A 101 -8.03 -6.58 15.49
C LEU A 101 -8.57 -5.14 15.52
N GLU A 102 -8.67 -4.58 16.71
CA GLU A 102 -9.06 -3.19 16.95
C GLU A 102 -8.20 -2.22 16.11
N SER A 103 -6.89 -2.44 16.07
CA SER A 103 -5.97 -1.63 15.28
C SER A 103 -6.28 -1.62 13.77
N THR A 104 -6.76 -2.73 13.21
CA THR A 104 -7.19 -2.78 11.81
C THR A 104 -8.46 -1.96 11.60
N ILE A 105 -9.42 -2.08 12.55
CA ILE A 105 -10.67 -1.32 12.51
C ILE A 105 -10.39 0.18 12.62
N GLU A 106 -9.49 0.60 13.50
CA GLU A 106 -9.06 2.00 13.64
C GLU A 106 -8.44 2.56 12.36
N LEU A 107 -7.61 1.77 11.66
CA LEU A 107 -7.05 2.18 10.37
C LEU A 107 -8.14 2.31 9.28
N VAL A 108 -9.12 1.42 9.24
CA VAL A 108 -10.28 1.55 8.34
C VAL A 108 -11.11 2.77 8.68
N TYR A 109 -11.32 3.05 9.97
CA TYR A 109 -12.00 4.25 10.41
C TYR A 109 -11.23 5.51 10.00
N LEU A 110 -9.92 5.56 10.20
CA LEU A 110 -9.08 6.65 9.72
C LEU A 110 -9.27 6.90 8.20
N LEU A 111 -9.24 5.85 7.39
CA LEU A 111 -9.50 5.96 5.95
C LEU A 111 -10.90 6.54 5.69
N SER A 112 -11.91 6.16 6.45
CA SER A 112 -13.28 6.69 6.29
C SER A 112 -13.39 8.19 6.61
N THR A 113 -12.52 8.71 7.47
CA THR A 113 -12.45 10.14 7.75
C THR A 113 -11.77 10.91 6.62
N LEU A 114 -10.77 10.30 5.94
CA LEU A 114 -9.94 10.92 4.92
C LEU A 114 -10.53 10.84 3.50
N TYR A 115 -11.43 9.89 3.24
CA TYR A 115 -12.04 9.68 1.92
C TYR A 115 -13.56 9.84 1.97
N LYS A 116 -14.18 10.22 0.86
CA LYS A 116 -15.65 10.32 0.78
C LYS A 116 -16.32 8.96 0.75
N ASN A 117 -15.69 7.99 0.11
CA ASN A 117 -16.23 6.64 -0.04
C ASN A 117 -15.14 5.63 0.29
N VAL A 118 -15.46 4.70 1.19
CA VAL A 118 -14.62 3.55 1.54
C VAL A 118 -15.44 2.28 1.33
N ILE A 119 -14.95 1.38 0.49
CA ILE A 119 -15.62 0.15 0.10
C ILE A 119 -14.69 -1.02 0.39
N ILE A 120 -15.17 -2.03 1.08
CA ILE A 120 -14.43 -3.28 1.30
C ILE A 120 -14.96 -4.32 0.34
N THR A 121 -14.06 -4.96 -0.41
CA THR A 121 -14.43 -5.93 -1.44
C THR A 121 -13.47 -7.12 -1.47
N LYS A 122 -13.98 -8.25 -1.94
CA LYS A 122 -13.19 -9.42 -2.31
C LYS A 122 -13.37 -9.66 -3.81
N PRO A 123 -12.34 -9.39 -4.64
CA PRO A 123 -12.42 -9.57 -6.08
C PRO A 123 -12.68 -11.04 -6.46
N TYR A 124 -13.41 -11.27 -7.54
CA TYR A 124 -13.66 -12.63 -8.06
C TYR A 124 -12.38 -13.37 -8.45
N THR A 125 -11.31 -12.63 -8.77
CA THR A 125 -9.99 -13.19 -9.09
C THR A 125 -9.20 -13.62 -7.85
N SER A 126 -9.61 -13.18 -6.66
CA SER A 126 -9.00 -13.62 -5.40
C SER A 126 -9.47 -15.03 -5.05
N ARG A 127 -8.54 -15.87 -4.55
CA ARG A 127 -8.89 -17.22 -4.09
C ARG A 127 -9.93 -17.16 -2.98
N THR A 128 -10.99 -17.97 -3.09
CA THR A 128 -12.08 -18.00 -2.10
C THR A 128 -11.63 -18.40 -0.71
N ALA A 129 -10.61 -19.27 -0.63
CA ALA A 129 -10.13 -19.86 0.62
C ALA A 129 -9.12 -19.00 1.41
N ASN A 130 -8.76 -17.79 0.93
CA ASN A 130 -7.88 -16.89 1.67
C ASN A 130 -8.68 -15.71 2.28
N SER A 131 -8.10 -15.07 3.31
CA SER A 131 -8.70 -13.92 3.98
C SER A 131 -8.48 -12.58 3.26
N GLU A 132 -7.74 -12.58 2.15
CA GLU A 132 -7.40 -11.38 1.37
C GLU A 132 -8.64 -10.60 0.93
N ARG A 133 -8.66 -9.32 1.23
CA ARG A 133 -9.67 -8.34 0.83
C ARG A 133 -9.00 -7.05 0.39
N TYR A 134 -9.75 -6.19 -0.26
CA TYR A 134 -9.28 -4.88 -0.70
C TYR A 134 -10.19 -3.78 -0.16
N ILE A 135 -9.58 -2.73 0.37
CA ILE A 135 -10.25 -1.49 0.71
C ILE A 135 -10.06 -0.53 -0.46
N ILE A 136 -11.15 -0.04 -1.03
CA ILE A 136 -11.17 0.94 -2.11
C ILE A 136 -11.62 2.27 -1.52
N CYS A 137 -10.71 3.22 -1.44
CA CYS A 137 -10.95 4.56 -0.91
C CYS A 137 -11.01 5.55 -2.08
N LYS A 138 -12.13 6.26 -2.25
CA LYS A 138 -12.33 7.19 -3.36
C LYS A 138 -12.56 8.61 -2.86
N ASN A 139 -12.11 9.57 -3.65
CA ASN A 139 -12.27 10.99 -3.39
C ASN A 139 -11.59 11.40 -2.07
N PHE A 140 -10.25 11.38 -2.07
CA PHE A 140 -9.42 11.90 -0.98
C PHE A 140 -9.80 13.35 -0.68
N LYS A 141 -9.92 13.70 0.60
CA LYS A 141 -10.50 14.99 1.04
C LYS A 141 -9.45 16.09 1.30
N LEU A 142 -8.20 15.72 1.54
CA LEU A 142 -7.14 16.65 1.94
C LEU A 142 -6.35 17.14 0.73
#